data_0b5fdc7d965502a6bb38bf376c4728a2
#
_entry.id   0b5fdc7d965502a6bb38bf376c4728a2
#
_cell.length_a   1.000
_cell.length_b   1.000
_cell.length_c   1.000
_cell.angle_alpha   90.00
_cell.angle_beta   90.00
_cell.angle_gamma   90.00
#
_symmetry.space_group_name_H-M   'P 1'
#
loop_
_entity.id
_entity.type
_entity.pdbx_description
1 polymer ?
#
loop_
_entity_poly.entity_id
_entity_poly.type
_entity_poly.pdbx_seq_one_letter_code
_entity_poly.pdbx_strand_id
1 'polypeptide(L)'
;VATISGDIAPRKQIRTAEIEIDAVDQLDAFLEAEDAIRDSLAETMLASGANVFICSGSVDKGLLHRLMRAGCFVAGEFDVQELRNTSLATGSRIIEHLDDINPDDIGLAGRLFTERRAPTDKVEDIIRIESCPSPKVVTCEISGANSLAAEEAIRAIHDGLRATGMAMNDNRIIHGGGASHMACALAIREAAEQDAGPDRLGSEAVAPWLEPIPPPLGP
;
A
#
# COMPACT_ATOMS: atom_id res chain seq x y z
N VAL A 1 3.42 2.11 -16.34
CA VAL A 1 3.95 2.15 -14.96
C VAL A 1 4.55 0.79 -14.65
N ALA A 2 5.83 0.75 -14.31
CA ALA A 2 6.52 -0.42 -13.80
C ALA A 2 6.70 -0.30 -12.28
N THR A 3 6.39 -1.37 -11.55
CA THR A 3 6.56 -1.45 -10.09
C THR A 3 7.63 -2.49 -9.77
N ILE A 4 8.65 -2.08 -9.01
CA ILE A 4 9.85 -2.88 -8.77
C ILE A 4 10.05 -3.05 -7.27
N SER A 5 10.16 -4.31 -6.81
CA SER A 5 10.48 -4.64 -5.43
C SER A 5 12.01 -4.72 -5.29
N GLY A 6 12.59 -3.72 -4.63
CA GLY A 6 14.05 -3.62 -4.45
C GLY A 6 14.65 -2.38 -5.10
N ASP A 7 15.96 -2.43 -5.34
CA ASP A 7 16.73 -1.31 -5.88
C ASP A 7 16.68 -1.25 -7.40
N ILE A 8 16.62 -0.05 -7.95
CA ILE A 8 16.91 0.21 -9.36
C ILE A 8 18.40 0.53 -9.48
N ALA A 9 19.21 -0.50 -9.50
CA ALA A 9 20.65 -0.42 -9.55
C ALA A 9 21.26 -1.65 -10.22
N PRO A 10 22.47 -1.54 -10.77
CA PRO A 10 23.23 -2.70 -11.22
C PRO A 10 23.41 -3.71 -10.07
N ARG A 11 23.26 -5.00 -10.35
CA ARG A 11 23.44 -6.05 -9.34
C ARG A 11 24.84 -5.97 -8.75
N LYS A 12 24.92 -5.76 -7.45
CA LYS A 12 26.19 -5.91 -6.72
C LYS A 12 26.60 -7.39 -6.76
N GLN A 13 27.75 -7.67 -7.33
CA GLN A 13 28.31 -9.01 -7.25
C GLN A 13 28.60 -9.33 -5.77
N ILE A 14 28.11 -10.47 -5.29
CA ILE A 14 28.26 -10.93 -3.90
C ILE A 14 29.72 -11.27 -3.56
N ARG A 15 30.61 -11.34 -4.55
CA ARG A 15 32.05 -11.57 -4.34
C ARG A 15 32.73 -10.23 -4.08
N THR A 16 33.16 -10.01 -2.87
CA THR A 16 34.18 -9.00 -2.50
C THR A 16 35.50 -9.37 -3.19
N ALA A 17 35.68 -8.93 -4.42
CA ALA A 17 36.99 -8.90 -5.04
C ALA A 17 37.54 -7.50 -4.75
N GLU A 18 38.60 -7.44 -3.99
CA GLU A 18 39.45 -6.25 -3.92
C GLU A 18 40.22 -6.18 -5.24
N ILE A 19 39.89 -5.18 -6.04
CA ILE A 19 40.62 -4.90 -7.29
C ILE A 19 41.63 -3.83 -6.92
N GLU A 20 42.91 -4.20 -6.90
CA GLU A 20 44.01 -3.25 -6.77
C GLU A 20 44.19 -2.55 -8.12
N ILE A 21 43.95 -1.24 -8.16
CA ILE A 21 44.09 -0.43 -9.38
C ILE A 21 45.39 0.35 -9.25
N ASP A 22 46.41 -0.08 -9.97
CA ASP A 22 47.75 0.52 -9.93
C ASP A 22 48.00 1.56 -11.03
N ALA A 23 47.10 1.67 -12.01
CA ALA A 23 47.24 2.56 -13.16
C ALA A 23 45.95 3.31 -13.49
N VAL A 24 46.10 4.56 -13.95
CA VAL A 24 44.96 5.42 -14.34
C VAL A 24 44.11 4.79 -15.47
N ASP A 25 44.77 4.17 -16.43
CA ASP A 25 44.11 3.50 -17.56
C ASP A 25 43.18 2.34 -17.11
N GLN A 26 43.55 1.66 -16.01
CA GLN A 26 42.71 0.60 -15.43
C GLN A 26 41.47 1.16 -14.72
N LEU A 27 41.61 2.33 -14.09
CA LEU A 27 40.50 3.02 -13.47
C LEU A 27 39.47 3.47 -14.52
N ASP A 28 39.98 4.06 -15.61
CA ASP A 28 39.11 4.50 -16.71
C ASP A 28 38.38 3.33 -17.36
N ALA A 29 39.05 2.22 -17.62
CA ALA A 29 38.43 1.01 -18.14
C ALA A 29 37.35 0.42 -17.19
N PHE A 30 37.59 0.50 -15.87
CA PHE A 30 36.60 0.06 -14.88
C PHE A 30 35.36 0.96 -14.87
N LEU A 31 35.54 2.28 -14.91
CA LEU A 31 34.44 3.23 -14.98
C LEU A 31 33.62 3.09 -16.27
N GLU A 32 34.28 2.88 -17.41
CA GLU A 32 33.64 2.60 -18.68
C GLU A 32 32.82 1.30 -18.63
N ALA A 33 33.33 0.26 -17.99
CA ALA A 33 32.60 -0.99 -17.81
C ALA A 33 31.37 -0.85 -16.93
N GLU A 34 31.46 -0.08 -15.83
CA GLU A 34 30.30 0.23 -14.98
C GLU A 34 29.24 1.04 -15.73
N ASP A 35 29.69 2.01 -16.53
CA ASP A 35 28.78 2.83 -17.34
C ASP A 35 28.08 2.00 -18.43
N ALA A 36 28.79 1.07 -19.05
CA ALA A 36 28.22 0.15 -20.03
C ALA A 36 27.12 -0.76 -19.41
N ILE A 37 27.32 -1.20 -18.16
CA ILE A 37 26.31 -1.98 -17.43
C ILE A 37 25.06 -1.11 -17.18
N ARG A 38 25.23 0.15 -16.74
CA ARG A 38 24.13 1.08 -16.52
C ARG A 38 23.37 1.38 -17.83
N ASP A 39 24.10 1.52 -18.95
CA ASP A 39 23.49 1.77 -20.25
C ASP A 39 22.66 0.56 -20.71
N SER A 40 23.21 -0.65 -20.62
CA SER A 40 22.49 -1.88 -20.96
C SER A 40 21.21 -2.06 -20.10
N LEU A 41 21.31 -1.75 -18.80
CA LEU A 41 20.16 -1.84 -17.91
C LEU A 41 19.08 -0.81 -18.25
N ALA A 42 19.49 0.43 -18.55
CA ALA A 42 18.58 1.48 -19.00
C ALA A 42 17.88 1.10 -20.31
N GLU A 43 18.61 0.53 -21.26
CA GLU A 43 18.04 0.05 -22.53
C GLU A 43 17.01 -1.06 -22.31
N THR A 44 17.28 -2.01 -21.43
CA THR A 44 16.33 -3.07 -21.05
C THR A 44 15.06 -2.49 -20.44
N MET A 45 15.20 -1.55 -19.51
CA MET A 45 14.06 -0.86 -18.89
C MET A 45 13.24 -0.06 -19.92
N LEU A 46 13.89 0.65 -20.81
CA LEU A 46 13.22 1.44 -21.87
C LEU A 46 12.54 0.52 -22.91
N ALA A 47 13.14 -0.62 -23.23
CA ALA A 47 12.58 -1.60 -24.17
C ALA A 47 11.27 -2.21 -23.64
N SER A 48 11.02 -2.21 -22.33
CA SER A 48 9.74 -2.62 -21.72
C SER A 48 8.55 -1.75 -22.13
N GLY A 49 8.82 -0.53 -22.62
CA GLY A 49 7.78 0.46 -22.96
C GLY A 49 7.21 1.21 -21.75
N ALA A 50 7.74 1.00 -20.55
CA ALA A 50 7.36 1.79 -19.39
C ALA A 50 8.00 3.19 -19.44
N ASN A 51 7.24 4.21 -19.06
CA ASN A 51 7.72 5.57 -18.90
C ASN A 51 7.67 6.05 -17.45
N VAL A 52 7.22 5.20 -16.53
CA VAL A 52 7.18 5.46 -15.10
C VAL A 52 7.71 4.23 -14.38
N PHE A 53 8.71 4.43 -13.53
CA PHE A 53 9.34 3.39 -12.71
C PHE A 53 9.25 3.77 -11.24
N ILE A 54 8.63 2.91 -10.43
CA ILE A 54 8.47 3.09 -8.99
C ILE A 54 9.07 1.89 -8.29
N CYS A 55 9.96 2.12 -7.33
CA CYS A 55 10.60 1.04 -6.60
C CYS A 55 10.55 1.22 -5.08
N SER A 56 10.65 0.12 -4.35
CA SER A 56 10.73 0.13 -2.89
C SER A 56 12.13 0.43 -2.35
N GLY A 57 13.14 0.20 -3.13
CA GLY A 57 14.52 0.44 -2.76
C GLY A 57 15.09 1.76 -3.30
N SER A 58 16.40 1.85 -3.27
CA SER A 58 17.14 3.00 -3.78
C SER A 58 17.28 3.00 -5.30
N VAL A 59 17.52 4.16 -5.87
CA VAL A 59 17.79 4.32 -7.31
C VAL A 59 19.23 4.76 -7.52
N ASP A 60 19.99 4.02 -8.35
CA ASP A 60 21.32 4.41 -8.75
C ASP A 60 21.29 5.75 -9.50
N LYS A 61 22.13 6.70 -9.09
CA LYS A 61 22.14 8.06 -9.66
C LYS A 61 22.47 8.10 -11.14
N GLY A 62 23.37 7.24 -11.59
CA GLY A 62 23.75 7.16 -13.00
C GLY A 62 22.60 6.63 -13.87
N LEU A 63 21.90 5.61 -13.39
CA LEU A 63 20.74 5.03 -14.06
C LEU A 63 19.54 6.00 -14.04
N LEU A 64 19.27 6.65 -12.89
CA LEU A 64 18.26 7.68 -12.76
C LEU A 64 18.42 8.77 -13.82
N HIS A 65 19.66 9.30 -13.97
CA HIS A 65 19.93 10.35 -14.93
C HIS A 65 19.72 9.92 -16.39
N ARG A 66 20.02 8.66 -16.72
CA ARG A 66 19.79 8.10 -18.06
C ARG A 66 18.30 7.95 -18.36
N LEU A 67 17.53 7.42 -17.43
CA LEU A 67 16.07 7.26 -17.56
C LEU A 67 15.35 8.60 -17.63
N MET A 68 15.76 9.59 -16.82
CA MET A 68 15.20 10.94 -16.87
C MET A 68 15.50 11.64 -18.22
N ARG A 69 16.69 11.46 -18.80
CA ARG A 69 17.02 11.95 -20.13
C ARG A 69 16.16 11.33 -21.23
N ALA A 70 15.76 10.08 -21.06
CA ALA A 70 14.82 9.40 -21.96
C ALA A 70 13.36 9.83 -21.75
N GLY A 71 13.07 10.75 -20.81
CA GLY A 71 11.73 11.26 -20.52
C GLY A 71 10.93 10.36 -19.55
N CYS A 72 11.58 9.45 -18.85
CA CYS A 72 10.93 8.61 -17.86
C CYS A 72 10.87 9.29 -16.49
N PHE A 73 9.79 9.02 -15.76
CA PHE A 73 9.66 9.34 -14.35
C PHE A 73 10.17 8.17 -13.51
N VAL A 74 11.03 8.45 -12.54
CA VAL A 74 11.58 7.42 -11.65
C VAL A 74 11.50 7.90 -10.21
N ALA A 75 10.96 7.06 -9.34
CA ALA A 75 10.87 7.35 -7.91
C ALA A 75 11.16 6.09 -7.09
N GLY A 76 11.93 6.23 -6.03
CA GLY A 76 12.34 5.15 -5.13
C GLY A 76 11.96 5.38 -3.67
N GLU A 77 12.36 4.45 -2.82
CA GLU A 77 12.14 4.47 -1.37
C GLU A 77 10.66 4.42 -0.96
N PHE A 78 9.82 3.76 -1.77
CA PHE A 78 8.42 3.55 -1.43
C PHE A 78 8.25 2.42 -0.43
N ASP A 79 7.31 2.60 0.50
CA ASP A 79 6.87 1.48 1.34
C ASP A 79 6.30 0.34 0.49
N VAL A 80 6.55 -0.90 0.93
CA VAL A 80 6.08 -2.11 0.23
C VAL A 80 4.56 -2.11 0.03
N GLN A 81 3.81 -1.56 1.00
CA GLN A 81 2.36 -1.46 0.89
C GLN A 81 1.93 -0.44 -0.17
N GLU A 82 2.62 0.70 -0.26
CA GLU A 82 2.37 1.71 -1.30
C GLU A 82 2.69 1.19 -2.69
N LEU A 83 3.79 0.43 -2.82
CA LEU A 83 4.14 -0.23 -4.06
C LEU A 83 3.06 -1.24 -4.49
N ARG A 84 2.56 -2.04 -3.55
CA ARG A 84 1.45 -2.98 -3.78
C ARG A 84 0.18 -2.26 -4.19
N ASN A 85 -0.17 -1.17 -3.52
CA ASN A 85 -1.34 -0.36 -3.86
C ASN A 85 -1.20 0.24 -5.26
N THR A 86 -0.01 0.72 -5.62
CA THR A 86 0.29 1.23 -6.97
C THR A 86 0.12 0.13 -8.03
N SER A 87 0.63 -1.07 -7.77
CA SER A 87 0.45 -2.24 -8.63
C SER A 87 -1.04 -2.58 -8.82
N LEU A 88 -1.81 -2.63 -7.75
CA LEU A 88 -3.26 -2.91 -7.78
C LEU A 88 -4.07 -1.81 -8.49
N ALA A 89 -3.64 -0.55 -8.36
CA ALA A 89 -4.31 0.57 -9.01
C ALA A 89 -4.05 0.62 -10.52
N THR A 90 -2.81 0.39 -10.94
CA THR A 90 -2.38 0.47 -12.34
C THR A 90 -2.55 -0.83 -13.13
N GLY A 91 -2.70 -1.95 -12.43
CA GLY A 91 -2.70 -3.29 -13.01
C GLY A 91 -1.29 -3.78 -13.36
N SER A 92 -0.23 -3.14 -12.86
CA SER A 92 1.14 -3.61 -13.05
C SER A 92 1.42 -4.86 -12.21
N ARG A 93 2.40 -5.65 -12.62
CA ARG A 93 2.95 -6.73 -11.81
C ARG A 93 4.20 -6.25 -11.11
N ILE A 94 4.36 -6.61 -9.84
CA ILE A 94 5.56 -6.28 -9.09
C ILE A 94 6.71 -7.16 -9.58
N ILE A 95 7.79 -6.53 -10.02
CA ILE A 95 8.98 -7.16 -10.58
C ILE A 95 10.07 -7.16 -9.51
N GLU A 96 10.71 -8.29 -9.28
CA GLU A 96 11.80 -8.40 -8.30
C GLU A 96 13.18 -8.13 -8.92
N HIS A 97 13.33 -8.41 -10.21
CA HIS A 97 14.58 -8.25 -10.92
C HIS A 97 14.40 -7.45 -12.21
N LEU A 98 15.24 -6.45 -12.43
CA LEU A 98 15.16 -5.55 -13.58
C LEU A 98 15.34 -6.29 -14.93
N ASP A 99 16.11 -7.38 -14.94
CA ASP A 99 16.34 -8.20 -16.12
C ASP A 99 15.09 -8.96 -16.56
N ASP A 100 14.11 -9.16 -15.66
CA ASP A 100 12.90 -9.93 -15.91
C ASP A 100 11.71 -9.03 -16.35
N ILE A 101 11.96 -7.74 -16.58
CA ILE A 101 10.92 -6.78 -16.96
C ILE A 101 10.36 -7.10 -18.34
N ASN A 102 9.06 -7.35 -18.40
CA ASN A 102 8.35 -7.63 -19.65
C ASN A 102 7.25 -6.59 -19.91
N PRO A 103 6.90 -6.32 -21.18
CA PRO A 103 5.79 -5.43 -21.52
C PRO A 103 4.46 -5.82 -20.87
N ASP A 104 4.22 -7.11 -20.64
CA ASP A 104 2.99 -7.63 -20.02
C ASP A 104 2.89 -7.32 -18.50
N ASP A 105 4.00 -6.98 -17.89
CA ASP A 105 4.05 -6.62 -16.46
C ASP A 105 3.78 -5.13 -16.21
N ILE A 106 3.63 -4.35 -17.29
CA ILE A 106 3.49 -2.89 -17.22
C ILE A 106 2.02 -2.51 -17.03
N GLY A 107 1.76 -1.76 -15.96
CA GLY A 107 0.45 -1.19 -15.68
C GLY A 107 0.18 0.10 -16.45
N LEU A 108 -1.10 0.46 -16.54
CA LEU A 108 -1.56 1.65 -17.25
C LEU A 108 -2.10 2.70 -16.27
N ALA A 109 -1.76 3.95 -16.53
CA ALA A 109 -2.34 5.12 -15.85
C ALA A 109 -2.54 6.24 -16.88
N GLY A 110 -3.60 7.00 -16.75
CA GLY A 110 -3.88 8.09 -17.68
C GLY A 110 -3.01 9.31 -17.40
N ARG A 111 -2.71 9.57 -16.13
CA ARG A 111 -1.93 10.74 -15.72
C ARG A 111 -1.12 10.43 -14.46
N LEU A 112 0.11 10.91 -14.44
CA LEU A 112 0.97 10.96 -13.26
C LEU A 112 1.51 12.38 -13.11
N PHE A 113 1.46 12.92 -11.89
CA PHE A 113 2.07 14.21 -11.57
C PHE A 113 2.47 14.27 -10.09
N THR A 114 3.36 15.17 -9.77
CA THR A 114 3.76 15.45 -8.39
C THR A 114 3.04 16.70 -7.90
N GLU A 115 2.50 16.64 -6.70
CA GLU A 115 1.89 17.75 -5.99
C GLU A 115 2.70 18.05 -4.74
N ARG A 116 3.15 19.28 -4.59
CA ARG A 116 3.85 19.72 -3.39
C ARG A 116 2.85 20.24 -2.39
N ARG A 117 2.82 19.65 -1.22
CA ARG A 117 1.96 20.04 -0.11
C ARG A 117 2.78 20.44 1.09
N ALA A 118 2.29 21.45 1.80
CA ALA A 118 2.81 21.89 3.08
C ALA A 118 1.65 21.93 4.09
N PRO A 119 1.17 20.78 4.58
CA PRO A 119 0.04 20.75 5.50
C PRO A 119 0.34 21.38 6.86
N THR A 120 1.61 21.41 7.24
CA THR A 120 2.17 22.03 8.44
C THR A 120 3.60 22.50 8.13
N ASP A 121 4.54 22.35 9.06
CA ASP A 121 5.95 22.76 8.86
C ASP A 121 6.77 21.81 7.97
N LYS A 122 6.17 20.70 7.51
CA LYS A 122 6.81 19.74 6.60
C LYS A 122 6.27 19.91 5.19
N VAL A 123 7.18 20.05 4.24
CA VAL A 123 6.86 20.01 2.82
C VAL A 123 6.93 18.55 2.38
N GLU A 124 5.85 18.04 1.81
CA GLU A 124 5.76 16.69 1.29
C GLU A 124 5.46 16.76 -0.22
N ASP A 125 6.22 16.00 -0.99
CA ASP A 125 5.96 15.80 -2.41
C ASP A 125 5.13 14.51 -2.58
N ILE A 126 3.88 14.67 -3.00
CA ILE A 126 2.94 13.57 -3.20
C ILE A 126 2.89 13.23 -4.68
N ILE A 127 3.05 11.95 -5.00
CA ILE A 127 2.88 11.45 -6.36
C ILE A 127 1.43 11.02 -6.54
N ARG A 128 0.75 11.64 -7.52
CA ARG A 128 -0.62 11.29 -7.88
C ARG A 128 -0.65 10.49 -9.17
N ILE A 129 -1.36 9.37 -9.11
CA ILE A 129 -1.62 8.49 -10.26
C ILE A 129 -3.13 8.49 -10.48
N GLU A 130 -3.57 8.97 -11.63
CA GLU A 130 -4.98 9.17 -11.95
C GLU A 130 -5.39 8.44 -13.23
N SER A 131 -6.70 8.22 -13.37
CA SER A 131 -7.32 7.64 -14.57
C SER A 131 -6.75 6.25 -14.92
N CYS A 132 -6.57 5.41 -13.92
CA CYS A 132 -6.23 4.01 -14.15
C CYS A 132 -7.45 3.29 -14.74
N PRO A 133 -7.27 2.44 -15.79
CA PRO A 133 -8.42 1.84 -16.51
C PRO A 133 -9.28 0.89 -15.67
N SER A 134 -8.67 0.15 -14.75
CA SER A 134 -9.34 -0.85 -13.91
C SER A 134 -8.71 -0.91 -12.51
N PRO A 135 -8.83 0.16 -11.72
CA PRO A 135 -8.18 0.22 -10.42
C PRO A 135 -8.87 -0.73 -9.45
N LYS A 136 -8.09 -1.58 -8.77
CA LYS A 136 -8.56 -2.43 -7.67
C LYS A 136 -8.44 -1.74 -6.32
N VAL A 137 -7.72 -0.64 -6.26
CA VAL A 137 -7.49 0.18 -5.07
C VAL A 137 -7.64 1.64 -5.46
N VAL A 138 -8.27 2.40 -4.60
CA VAL A 138 -8.39 3.86 -4.69
C VAL A 138 -7.97 4.49 -3.37
N THR A 139 -7.40 5.68 -3.43
CA THR A 139 -7.04 6.46 -2.25
C THR A 139 -8.12 7.51 -2.01
N CYS A 140 -8.73 7.49 -0.82
CA CYS A 140 -9.64 8.54 -0.37
C CYS A 140 -8.86 9.53 0.48
N GLU A 141 -8.79 10.77 0.04
CA GLU A 141 -8.19 11.85 0.80
C GLU A 141 -9.24 12.60 1.59
N ILE A 142 -9.04 12.72 2.90
CA ILE A 142 -10.00 13.33 3.81
C ILE A 142 -9.33 14.54 4.46
N SER A 143 -9.97 15.70 4.35
CA SER A 143 -9.55 16.94 4.97
C SER A 143 -10.46 17.29 6.14
N GLY A 144 -9.91 17.87 7.19
CA GLY A 144 -10.65 18.34 8.36
C GLY A 144 -10.18 19.74 8.81
N ALA A 145 -10.95 20.37 9.68
CA ALA A 145 -10.59 21.68 10.25
C ALA A 145 -9.30 21.62 11.11
N ASN A 146 -9.00 20.44 11.64
CA ASN A 146 -7.76 20.10 12.37
C ASN A 146 -7.50 18.60 12.23
N SER A 147 -6.35 18.13 12.72
CA SER A 147 -5.95 16.72 12.64
C SER A 147 -6.95 15.80 13.34
N LEU A 148 -7.47 16.20 14.52
CA LEU A 148 -8.41 15.38 15.27
C LEU A 148 -9.73 15.17 14.49
N ALA A 149 -10.26 16.23 13.86
CA ALA A 149 -11.47 16.13 13.05
C ALA A 149 -11.25 15.26 11.80
N ALA A 150 -10.06 15.34 11.19
CA ALA A 150 -9.71 14.49 10.05
C ALA A 150 -9.59 13.01 10.47
N GLU A 151 -8.94 12.71 11.60
CA GLU A 151 -8.79 11.36 12.13
C GLU A 151 -10.15 10.73 12.48
N GLU A 152 -11.06 11.48 13.10
CA GLU A 152 -12.42 11.01 13.39
C GLU A 152 -13.21 10.73 12.10
N ALA A 153 -13.09 11.59 11.10
CA ALA A 153 -13.73 11.38 9.80
C ALA A 153 -13.16 10.14 9.10
N ILE A 154 -11.84 9.92 9.13
CA ILE A 154 -11.18 8.71 8.59
C ILE A 154 -11.72 7.47 9.28
N ARG A 155 -11.82 7.47 10.61
CA ARG A 155 -12.35 6.35 11.39
C ARG A 155 -13.78 6.04 11.01
N ALA A 156 -14.66 7.06 10.97
CA ALA A 156 -16.05 6.89 10.64
C ALA A 156 -16.27 6.34 9.21
N ILE A 157 -15.51 6.85 8.24
CA ILE A 157 -15.56 6.37 6.85
C ILE A 157 -15.03 4.93 6.76
N HIS A 158 -13.94 4.61 7.43
CA HIS A 158 -13.39 3.26 7.46
C HIS A 158 -14.39 2.24 8.03
N ASP A 159 -15.05 2.57 9.14
CA ASP A 159 -16.05 1.72 9.74
C ASP A 159 -17.29 1.56 8.84
N GLY A 160 -17.75 2.65 8.21
CA GLY A 160 -18.84 2.62 7.24
C GLY A 160 -18.52 1.76 6.01
N LEU A 161 -17.32 1.88 5.44
CA LEU A 161 -16.87 1.07 4.31
C LEU A 161 -16.79 -0.43 4.68
N ARG A 162 -16.27 -0.75 5.86
CA ARG A 162 -16.21 -2.13 6.34
C ARG A 162 -17.60 -2.72 6.54
N ALA A 163 -18.50 -2.00 7.23
CA ALA A 163 -19.88 -2.45 7.45
C ALA A 163 -20.62 -2.66 6.12
N THR A 164 -20.46 -1.75 5.18
CA THR A 164 -21.06 -1.86 3.84
C THR A 164 -20.49 -3.05 3.08
N GLY A 165 -19.17 -3.25 3.09
CA GLY A 165 -18.52 -4.39 2.43
C GLY A 165 -18.99 -5.73 2.99
N MET A 166 -19.14 -5.84 4.31
CA MET A 166 -19.69 -7.04 4.95
C MET A 166 -21.13 -7.29 4.53
N ALA A 167 -21.98 -6.25 4.54
CA ALA A 167 -23.36 -6.36 4.12
C ALA A 167 -23.50 -6.79 2.65
N MET A 168 -22.63 -6.28 1.78
CA MET A 168 -22.60 -6.68 0.34
C MET A 168 -22.20 -8.14 0.14
N ASN A 169 -21.28 -8.64 0.95
CA ASN A 169 -20.84 -10.04 0.85
C ASN A 169 -21.85 -11.03 1.42
N ASP A 170 -22.42 -10.71 2.58
CA ASP A 170 -23.28 -11.64 3.33
C ASP A 170 -24.76 -11.47 3.01
N ASN A 171 -25.15 -10.38 2.38
CA ASN A 171 -26.55 -9.98 2.18
C ASN A 171 -27.39 -9.97 3.48
N ARG A 172 -26.73 -9.71 4.60
CA ARG A 172 -27.34 -9.69 5.93
C ARG A 172 -26.91 -8.43 6.67
N ILE A 173 -27.83 -7.87 7.40
CA ILE A 173 -27.57 -6.75 8.31
C ILE A 173 -28.17 -7.05 9.66
N ILE A 174 -27.58 -6.48 10.71
CA ILE A 174 -28.11 -6.47 12.06
C ILE A 174 -28.37 -5.03 12.49
N HIS A 175 -29.29 -4.85 13.42
CA HIS A 175 -29.53 -3.54 14.00
C HIS A 175 -28.30 -3.09 14.81
N GLY A 176 -27.96 -1.80 14.67
CA GLY A 176 -26.89 -1.16 15.44
C GLY A 176 -27.30 -0.89 16.90
N GLY A 177 -26.48 -0.08 17.59
CA GLY A 177 -26.76 0.37 18.95
C GLY A 177 -26.75 -0.75 20.00
N GLY A 178 -26.03 -1.85 19.75
CA GLY A 178 -25.94 -2.97 20.69
C GLY A 178 -27.16 -3.92 20.66
N ALA A 179 -28.07 -3.78 19.70
CA ALA A 179 -29.27 -4.62 19.60
C ALA A 179 -28.96 -6.13 19.53
N SER A 180 -27.88 -6.50 18.86
CA SER A 180 -27.43 -7.91 18.80
C SER A 180 -26.96 -8.43 20.15
N HIS A 181 -26.30 -7.60 20.96
CA HIS A 181 -25.85 -7.97 22.30
C HIS A 181 -27.04 -8.16 23.23
N MET A 182 -28.03 -7.28 23.15
CA MET A 182 -29.26 -7.41 23.92
C MET A 182 -30.06 -8.65 23.52
N ALA A 183 -30.17 -8.94 22.20
CA ALA A 183 -30.82 -10.14 21.72
C ALA A 183 -30.14 -11.42 22.23
N CYS A 184 -28.80 -11.44 22.26
CA CYS A 184 -28.03 -12.55 22.84
C CYS A 184 -28.27 -12.66 24.36
N ALA A 185 -28.27 -11.54 25.09
CA ALA A 185 -28.54 -11.57 26.53
C ALA A 185 -29.93 -12.15 26.86
N LEU A 186 -30.95 -11.75 26.10
CA LEU A 186 -32.32 -12.30 26.23
C LEU A 186 -32.37 -13.80 25.92
N ALA A 187 -31.74 -14.22 24.81
CA ALA A 187 -31.70 -15.65 24.44
C ALA A 187 -30.97 -16.50 25.49
N ILE A 188 -29.89 -15.99 26.08
CA ILE A 188 -29.17 -16.69 27.17
C ILE A 188 -30.05 -16.80 28.42
N ARG A 189 -30.85 -15.79 28.77
CA ARG A 189 -31.78 -15.86 29.89
C ARG A 189 -32.88 -16.87 29.68
N GLU A 190 -33.48 -16.88 28.48
CA GLU A 190 -34.48 -17.88 28.10
C GLU A 190 -33.91 -19.33 28.16
N ALA A 191 -32.69 -19.52 27.69
CA ALA A 191 -32.05 -20.82 27.81
C ALA A 191 -31.76 -21.20 29.25
N ALA A 192 -31.30 -20.26 30.10
CA ALA A 192 -31.05 -20.48 31.52
C ALA A 192 -32.30 -20.90 32.31
N GLU A 193 -33.50 -20.51 31.89
CA GLU A 193 -34.75 -20.98 32.52
C GLU A 193 -35.02 -22.48 32.32
N GLN A 194 -34.43 -23.07 31.27
CA GLN A 194 -34.54 -24.47 30.93
C GLN A 194 -33.45 -25.32 31.59
N ASP A 195 -32.39 -24.69 32.06
CA ASP A 195 -31.26 -25.34 32.71
C ASP A 195 -31.48 -25.51 34.23
N ALA A 196 -30.78 -26.47 34.84
CA ALA A 196 -30.84 -26.71 36.28
C ALA A 196 -29.40 -26.78 36.85
N GLY A 197 -29.28 -26.38 38.13
CA GLY A 197 -28.01 -26.49 38.86
C GLY A 197 -26.93 -25.52 38.44
N PRO A 198 -25.66 -25.95 38.36
CA PRO A 198 -24.52 -25.06 38.07
C PRO A 198 -24.56 -24.42 36.70
N ASP A 199 -25.12 -25.11 35.70
CA ASP A 199 -25.18 -24.61 34.32
C ASP A 199 -26.10 -23.38 34.22
N ARG A 200 -27.23 -23.37 34.93
CA ARG A 200 -28.10 -22.23 35.05
C ARG A 200 -27.38 -21.00 35.62
N LEU A 201 -26.61 -21.19 36.70
CA LEU A 201 -25.85 -20.12 37.33
C LEU A 201 -24.79 -19.53 36.38
N GLY A 202 -24.16 -20.38 35.54
CA GLY A 202 -23.24 -19.97 34.51
C GLY A 202 -23.89 -19.09 33.45
N SER A 203 -25.04 -19.53 32.91
CA SER A 203 -25.81 -18.79 31.91
C SER A 203 -26.33 -17.47 32.47
N GLU A 204 -26.89 -17.46 33.69
CA GLU A 204 -27.36 -16.26 34.36
C GLU A 204 -26.24 -15.23 34.66
N ALA A 205 -24.99 -15.70 34.84
CA ALA A 205 -23.86 -14.82 35.04
C ALA A 205 -23.36 -14.13 33.76
N VAL A 206 -23.55 -14.76 32.58
CA VAL A 206 -23.07 -14.24 31.28
C VAL A 206 -24.01 -13.14 30.73
N ALA A 207 -25.32 -13.29 30.85
CA ALA A 207 -26.27 -12.35 30.28
C ALA A 207 -26.06 -10.89 30.71
N PRO A 208 -25.80 -10.58 32.01
CA PRO A 208 -25.56 -9.19 32.46
C PRO A 208 -24.27 -8.55 31.89
N TRP A 209 -23.33 -9.34 31.37
CA TRP A 209 -22.11 -8.80 30.75
C TRP A 209 -22.35 -8.24 29.35
N LEU A 210 -23.41 -8.69 28.68
CA LEU A 210 -23.80 -8.24 27.35
C LEU A 210 -24.70 -7.00 27.38
N GLU A 211 -25.44 -6.78 28.45
CA GLU A 211 -26.40 -5.69 28.61
C GLU A 211 -25.79 -4.29 28.69
N PRO A 212 -24.62 -4.06 29.32
CA PRO A 212 -24.01 -2.74 29.37
C PRO A 212 -23.34 -2.30 28.06
N ILE A 213 -23.19 -3.20 27.07
CA ILE A 213 -22.53 -2.88 25.80
C ILE A 213 -23.36 -1.89 24.96
N PRO A 214 -24.71 -2.00 24.85
CA PRO A 214 -25.48 -0.92 24.29
C PRO A 214 -25.42 0.28 25.24
N PRO A 215 -24.90 1.46 24.79
CA PRO A 215 -25.01 2.66 25.61
C PRO A 215 -26.50 2.94 25.87
N PRO A 216 -26.84 3.48 27.03
CA PRO A 216 -28.22 3.90 27.27
C PRO A 216 -28.62 4.96 26.25
N LEU A 217 -29.33 4.56 25.21
CA LEU A 217 -29.88 5.41 24.15
C LEU A 217 -31.26 5.94 24.60
N GLY A 218 -31.39 6.34 25.82
CA GLY A 218 -32.59 6.90 26.35
C GLY A 218 -32.39 8.27 27.02
N PRO A 219 -33.41 9.13 27.06
CA PRO A 219 -33.36 10.38 27.80
C PRO A 219 -33.13 10.16 29.28
#